data_63584f487f29bacfd724d9c954098658
#
_entry.id   63584f487f29bacfd724d9c954098658
#
_cell.length_a   1.000
_cell.length_b   1.000
_cell.length_c   1.000
_cell.angle_alpha   90.00
_cell.angle_beta   90.00
_cell.angle_gamma   90.00
#
_symmetry.space_group_name_H-M   'P 1'
#
loop_
_entity.id
_entity.type
_entity.pdbx_description
1 polymer ?
#
loop_
_entity_poly.entity_id
_entity_poly.type
_entity_poly.pdbx_seq_one_letter_code
_entity_poly.pdbx_strand_id
1 'polypeptide(L)'
;MSLRTYWQARKPLAWAQLTHRKMRLLVAMTGVAFSNILIFTQLGLRDMLFDGVTLVPDHLQGDLFLVSAYTPTIERGYFPKIYLYQANAVEGVQTASPLYIELSDWLNPQDLSISETEDFEFELFPNQVKILAFNPTQPVLAIPEISQQIDRLNGPGAVLYDRLG
;
A
#
# COMPACT_ATOMS: atom_id res chain seq x y z
N MET A 1 -44.86 -4.37 -46.51
CA MET A 1 -43.67 -3.48 -46.44
C MET A 1 -43.41 -3.20 -44.97
N SER A 2 -42.36 -3.81 -44.43
CA SER A 2 -42.13 -3.96 -42.98
C SER A 2 -41.58 -2.66 -42.38
N LEU A 3 -42.19 -2.16 -41.31
CA LEU A 3 -41.77 -0.98 -40.53
C LEU A 3 -40.31 -1.07 -40.03
N ARG A 4 -39.76 -2.28 -39.94
CA ARG A 4 -38.36 -2.57 -39.55
C ARG A 4 -37.36 -2.01 -40.55
N THR A 5 -37.65 -1.93 -41.82
CA THR A 5 -36.74 -1.45 -42.88
C THR A 5 -36.60 0.08 -42.89
N TYR A 6 -37.60 0.79 -42.33
CA TYR A 6 -37.61 2.25 -42.30
C TYR A 6 -36.68 2.86 -41.24
N TRP A 7 -36.43 2.13 -40.18
CA TRP A 7 -35.55 2.58 -39.06
C TRP A 7 -34.05 2.38 -39.31
N GLN A 8 -33.70 1.46 -40.22
CA GLN A 8 -32.26 1.18 -40.51
C GLN A 8 -31.64 2.19 -41.49
N ALA A 9 -32.40 3.01 -42.17
CA ALA A 9 -31.88 3.91 -43.21
C ALA A 9 -31.64 5.36 -42.76
N ARG A 10 -32.08 5.75 -41.57
CA ARG A 10 -31.85 7.12 -41.06
C ARG A 10 -30.80 7.11 -39.97
N LYS A 11 -29.55 7.49 -40.31
CA LYS A 11 -28.57 7.84 -39.30
C LYS A 11 -29.17 8.91 -38.40
N PRO A 12 -29.18 8.74 -37.06
CA PRO A 12 -29.73 9.76 -36.17
C PRO A 12 -29.06 11.10 -36.47
N LEU A 13 -29.90 12.16 -36.55
CA LEU A 13 -29.47 13.50 -36.94
C LEU A 13 -28.29 13.97 -36.10
N ALA A 14 -28.29 13.61 -34.81
CA ALA A 14 -27.20 13.86 -33.88
C ALA A 14 -25.85 13.26 -34.34
N TRP A 15 -25.88 12.01 -34.84
CA TRP A 15 -24.68 11.36 -35.38
C TRP A 15 -24.18 12.05 -36.65
N ALA A 16 -25.08 12.45 -37.54
CA ALA A 16 -24.72 13.18 -38.76
C ALA A 16 -24.11 14.55 -38.43
N GLN A 17 -24.64 15.27 -37.44
CA GLN A 17 -24.12 16.55 -37.00
C GLN A 17 -22.73 16.41 -36.30
N LEU A 18 -22.55 15.39 -35.44
CA LEU A 18 -21.27 15.12 -34.79
C LEU A 18 -20.16 14.81 -35.79
N THR A 19 -20.46 13.98 -36.80
CA THR A 19 -19.46 13.52 -37.77
C THR A 19 -19.17 14.53 -38.90
N HIS A 20 -20.04 15.53 -39.10
CA HIS A 20 -19.85 16.53 -40.14
C HIS A 20 -18.64 17.45 -39.91
N ARG A 21 -18.28 17.72 -38.62
CA ARG A 21 -17.14 18.55 -38.26
C ARG A 21 -16.15 17.73 -37.44
N LYS A 22 -15.43 16.82 -38.13
CA LYS A 22 -14.51 15.84 -37.49
C LYS A 22 -13.47 16.49 -36.57
N MET A 23 -12.90 17.64 -36.95
CA MET A 23 -11.93 18.34 -36.12
C MET A 23 -12.51 18.83 -34.77
N ARG A 24 -13.75 19.35 -34.80
CA ARG A 24 -14.40 19.80 -33.55
C ARG A 24 -14.75 18.62 -32.66
N LEU A 25 -15.17 17.50 -33.25
CA LEU A 25 -15.41 16.26 -32.51
C LEU A 25 -14.13 15.75 -31.88
N LEU A 26 -13.03 15.73 -32.63
CA LEU A 26 -11.73 15.27 -32.15
C LEU A 26 -11.26 16.11 -30.96
N VAL A 27 -11.31 17.44 -31.06
CA VAL A 27 -10.93 18.35 -29.95
C VAL A 27 -11.79 18.10 -28.71
N ALA A 28 -13.12 17.95 -28.89
CA ALA A 28 -14.01 17.67 -27.78
C ALA A 28 -13.70 16.31 -27.11
N MET A 29 -13.48 15.27 -27.91
CA MET A 29 -13.10 13.93 -27.41
C MET A 29 -11.76 13.95 -26.68
N THR A 30 -10.77 14.66 -27.21
CA THR A 30 -9.46 14.79 -26.57
C THR A 30 -9.58 15.47 -25.20
N GLY A 31 -10.39 16.54 -25.10
CA GLY A 31 -10.64 17.21 -23.82
C GLY A 31 -11.28 16.30 -22.79
N VAL A 32 -12.31 15.55 -23.18
CA VAL A 32 -12.96 14.59 -22.27
C VAL A 32 -12.02 13.45 -21.90
N ALA A 33 -11.27 12.90 -22.86
CA ALA A 33 -10.31 11.84 -22.61
C ALA A 33 -9.20 12.29 -21.64
N PHE A 34 -8.67 13.49 -21.85
CA PHE A 34 -7.65 14.08 -20.96
C PHE A 34 -8.18 14.24 -19.53
N SER A 35 -9.39 14.78 -19.37
CA SER A 35 -10.01 14.93 -18.05
C SER A 35 -10.21 13.58 -17.35
N ASN A 36 -10.65 12.57 -18.10
CA ASN A 36 -10.81 11.22 -17.54
C ASN A 36 -9.48 10.61 -17.11
N ILE A 37 -8.43 10.76 -17.93
CA ILE A 37 -7.08 10.27 -17.57
C ILE A 37 -6.62 10.92 -16.27
N LEU A 38 -6.78 12.24 -16.12
CA LEU A 38 -6.40 12.93 -14.90
C LEU A 38 -7.17 12.41 -13.67
N ILE A 39 -8.49 12.23 -13.81
CA ILE A 39 -9.33 11.73 -12.71
C ILE A 39 -8.90 10.31 -12.32
N PHE A 40 -8.72 9.41 -13.28
CA PHE A 40 -8.31 8.04 -12.98
C PHE A 40 -6.89 7.98 -12.39
N THR A 41 -5.98 8.81 -12.87
CA THR A 41 -4.63 8.89 -12.29
C THR A 41 -4.68 9.37 -10.84
N GLN A 42 -5.49 10.39 -10.54
CA GLN A 42 -5.64 10.88 -9.16
C GLN A 42 -6.29 9.84 -8.24
N LEU A 43 -7.32 9.14 -8.72
CA LEU A 43 -7.96 8.08 -7.94
C LEU A 43 -6.99 6.92 -7.69
N GLY A 44 -6.26 6.46 -8.71
CA GLY A 44 -5.28 5.40 -8.56
C GLY A 44 -4.15 5.77 -7.60
N LEU A 45 -3.63 7.01 -7.69
CA LEU A 45 -2.62 7.48 -6.75
C LEU A 45 -3.15 7.55 -5.31
N ARG A 46 -4.39 8.02 -5.14
CA ARG A 46 -5.04 8.03 -3.84
C ARG A 46 -5.15 6.63 -3.25
N ASP A 47 -5.68 5.68 -4.02
CA ASP A 47 -5.86 4.30 -3.56
C ASP A 47 -4.53 3.67 -3.20
N MET A 48 -3.49 3.85 -4.02
CA MET A 48 -2.13 3.37 -3.72
C MET A 48 -1.59 3.93 -2.39
N LEU A 49 -1.80 5.23 -2.12
CA LEU A 49 -1.37 5.84 -0.86
C LEU A 49 -2.14 5.30 0.34
N PHE A 50 -3.45 5.11 0.20
CA PHE A 50 -4.28 4.54 1.26
C PHE A 50 -3.90 3.09 1.55
N ASP A 51 -3.76 2.25 0.53
CA ASP A 51 -3.38 0.85 0.68
C ASP A 51 -2.01 0.74 1.37
N GLY A 52 -1.06 1.60 1.03
CA GLY A 52 0.26 1.63 1.67
C GLY A 52 0.21 1.97 3.17
N VAL A 53 -0.70 2.85 3.59
CA VAL A 53 -0.84 3.27 5.00
C VAL A 53 -1.65 2.27 5.80
N THR A 54 -2.66 1.62 5.22
CA THR A 54 -3.55 0.70 5.93
C THR A 54 -3.03 -0.73 5.98
N LEU A 55 -2.02 -1.07 5.18
CA LEU A 55 -1.49 -2.42 5.08
C LEU A 55 -1.13 -3.05 6.44
N VAL A 56 -0.44 -2.32 7.30
CA VAL A 56 -0.07 -2.83 8.63
C VAL A 56 -1.27 -2.84 9.58
N PRO A 57 -2.03 -1.73 9.75
CA PRO A 57 -3.21 -1.71 10.61
C PRO A 57 -4.24 -2.79 10.31
N ASP A 58 -4.51 -3.06 9.04
CA ASP A 58 -5.53 -4.03 8.62
C ASP A 58 -5.16 -5.48 8.98
N HIS A 59 -3.88 -5.74 9.21
CA HIS A 59 -3.39 -7.06 9.59
C HIS A 59 -3.08 -7.20 11.09
N LEU A 60 -3.33 -6.14 11.89
CA LEU A 60 -3.12 -6.23 13.32
C LEU A 60 -4.24 -6.99 14.02
N GLN A 61 -3.84 -7.82 14.98
CA GLN A 61 -4.77 -8.49 15.91
C GLN A 61 -4.81 -7.69 17.22
N GLY A 62 -5.96 -7.13 17.54
CA GLY A 62 -6.16 -6.45 18.81
C GLY A 62 -7.42 -5.60 18.80
N ASP A 63 -8.08 -5.49 19.95
CA ASP A 63 -9.27 -4.68 20.12
C ASP A 63 -8.92 -3.17 20.24
N LEU A 64 -7.72 -2.87 20.75
CA LEU A 64 -7.24 -1.51 20.96
C LEU A 64 -5.76 -1.39 20.57
N PHE A 65 -5.41 -0.24 19.99
CA PHE A 65 -4.04 0.09 19.62
C PHE A 65 -3.59 1.35 20.36
N LEU A 66 -2.47 1.22 21.06
CA LEU A 66 -1.84 2.35 21.75
C LEU A 66 -0.73 2.92 20.86
N VAL A 67 -0.90 4.15 20.42
CA VAL A 67 0.05 4.86 19.56
C VAL A 67 0.49 6.17 20.19
N SER A 68 1.68 6.67 19.82
CA SER A 68 2.15 7.95 20.31
C SER A 68 1.34 9.11 19.74
N ALA A 69 0.90 10.02 20.59
CA ALA A 69 0.15 11.22 20.18
C ALA A 69 0.98 12.20 19.33
N TYR A 70 2.30 12.08 19.38
CA TYR A 70 3.22 12.97 18.66
C TYR A 70 3.68 12.41 17.32
N THR A 71 3.13 11.30 16.90
CA THR A 71 3.55 10.59 15.70
C THR A 71 2.54 10.80 14.58
N PRO A 72 2.94 11.32 13.43
CA PRO A 72 2.05 11.52 12.29
C PRO A 72 1.66 10.19 11.62
N THR A 73 2.48 9.14 11.77
CA THR A 73 2.25 7.82 11.17
C THR A 73 2.66 6.72 12.16
N ILE A 74 2.06 5.55 12.04
CA ILE A 74 2.38 4.37 12.87
C ILE A 74 3.86 3.98 12.71
N GLU A 75 4.47 4.28 11.58
CA GLU A 75 5.83 3.87 11.21
C GLU A 75 6.94 4.72 11.84
N ARG A 76 6.63 5.88 12.38
CA ARG A 76 7.62 6.85 12.89
C ARG A 76 7.34 7.27 14.32
N GLY A 77 6.95 6.37 15.17
CA GLY A 77 6.63 6.68 16.56
C GLY A 77 7.51 5.99 17.54
N TYR A 78 8.17 6.79 18.37
CA TYR A 78 8.83 6.27 19.56
C TYR A 78 7.93 6.47 20.77
N PHE A 79 7.90 5.44 21.60
CA PHE A 79 7.05 5.42 22.76
C PHE A 79 7.73 4.64 23.87
N PRO A 80 7.88 5.24 25.04
CA PRO A 80 8.62 4.62 26.13
C PRO A 80 8.02 3.27 26.52
N LYS A 81 8.84 2.27 26.67
CA LYS A 81 8.44 0.90 27.02
C LYS A 81 7.65 0.83 28.33
N ILE A 82 7.74 1.85 29.17
CA ILE A 82 6.99 1.95 30.42
C ILE A 82 5.46 1.90 30.17
N TYR A 83 4.98 2.45 29.06
CA TYR A 83 3.55 2.44 28.72
C TYR A 83 3.02 1.04 28.43
N LEU A 84 3.87 0.12 27.96
CA LEU A 84 3.49 -1.28 27.80
C LEU A 84 3.17 -1.92 29.15
N TYR A 85 3.99 -1.64 30.18
CA TYR A 85 3.73 -2.14 31.53
C TYR A 85 2.52 -1.49 32.15
N GLN A 86 2.31 -0.20 31.91
CA GLN A 86 1.13 0.52 32.38
C GLN A 86 -0.14 -0.02 31.70
N ALA A 87 -0.11 -0.29 30.40
CA ALA A 87 -1.23 -0.87 29.68
C ALA A 87 -1.60 -2.25 30.23
N ASN A 88 -0.62 -3.12 30.51
CA ASN A 88 -0.87 -4.43 31.11
C ASN A 88 -1.40 -4.35 32.55
N ALA A 89 -1.22 -3.23 33.25
CA ALA A 89 -1.72 -3.01 34.60
C ALA A 89 -3.14 -2.45 34.65
N VAL A 90 -3.73 -2.08 33.51
CA VAL A 90 -5.08 -1.55 33.46
C VAL A 90 -6.08 -2.69 33.62
N GLU A 91 -7.08 -2.48 34.48
CA GLU A 91 -8.18 -3.43 34.70
C GLU A 91 -8.95 -3.66 33.39
N GLY A 92 -9.17 -4.92 33.03
CA GLY A 92 -9.86 -5.31 31.80
C GLY A 92 -8.92 -5.57 30.61
N VAL A 93 -7.64 -5.22 30.69
CA VAL A 93 -6.65 -5.59 29.67
C VAL A 93 -6.16 -7.00 29.93
N GLN A 94 -6.38 -7.91 29.01
CA GLN A 94 -5.88 -9.27 29.11
C GLN A 94 -4.38 -9.37 28.83
N THR A 95 -3.94 -8.72 27.74
CA THR A 95 -2.54 -8.73 27.31
C THR A 95 -2.27 -7.50 26.48
N ALA A 96 -1.14 -6.84 26.69
CA ALA A 96 -0.61 -5.83 25.78
C ALA A 96 0.73 -6.32 25.22
N SER A 97 0.81 -6.35 23.90
CA SER A 97 2.00 -6.82 23.16
C SER A 97 2.59 -5.68 22.36
N PRO A 98 3.93 -5.52 22.37
CA PRO A 98 4.59 -4.49 21.59
C PRO A 98 4.74 -4.93 20.13
N LEU A 99 4.53 -3.98 19.21
CA LEU A 99 4.92 -4.09 17.81
C LEU A 99 5.96 -3.01 17.53
N TYR A 100 7.12 -3.41 17.02
CA TYR A 100 8.17 -2.50 16.57
C TYR A 100 8.14 -2.45 15.05
N ILE A 101 8.14 -1.23 14.52
CA ILE A 101 8.14 -0.97 13.08
C ILE A 101 9.34 -0.10 12.77
N GLU A 102 10.18 -0.53 11.85
CA GLU A 102 11.36 0.19 11.40
C GLU A 102 11.44 0.14 9.88
N LEU A 103 11.88 1.24 9.27
CA LEU A 103 12.23 1.29 7.86
C LEU A 103 13.75 1.26 7.76
N SER A 104 14.29 0.29 7.05
CA SER A 104 15.73 0.14 6.87
C SER A 104 16.05 -0.08 5.40
N ASP A 105 17.23 0.35 5.00
CA ASP A 105 17.72 0.09 3.65
C ASP A 105 18.20 -1.36 3.57
N TRP A 106 17.71 -2.08 2.57
CA TRP A 106 18.13 -3.44 2.31
C TRP A 106 19.37 -3.43 1.42
N LEU A 107 20.47 -3.88 1.96
CA LEU A 107 21.69 -4.12 1.20
C LEU A 107 21.71 -5.59 0.78
N ASN A 108 21.56 -5.85 -0.52
CA ASN A 108 21.69 -7.19 -1.04
C ASN A 108 23.15 -7.67 -0.87
N PRO A 109 23.41 -8.79 -0.17
CA PRO A 109 24.78 -9.29 -0.02
C PRO A 109 25.51 -9.57 -1.32
N GLN A 110 24.78 -9.79 -2.42
CA GLN A 110 25.36 -10.00 -3.75
C GLN A 110 25.84 -8.70 -4.39
N ASP A 111 25.26 -7.56 -4.04
CA ASP A 111 25.61 -6.25 -4.59
C ASP A 111 26.81 -5.64 -3.86
N LEU A 112 27.11 -6.08 -2.66
CA LEU A 112 28.29 -5.66 -1.89
C LEU A 112 29.63 -6.02 -2.57
N SER A 113 29.62 -6.92 -3.54
CA SER A 113 30.79 -7.32 -4.31
C SER A 113 31.08 -6.44 -5.54
N ILE A 114 30.20 -5.51 -5.89
CA ILE A 114 30.23 -4.76 -7.16
C ILE A 114 30.56 -3.28 -6.95
N SER A 115 30.48 -2.76 -5.75
CA SER A 115 30.57 -1.31 -5.49
C SER A 115 31.99 -0.77 -5.27
N GLU A 116 32.97 -1.15 -6.09
CA GLU A 116 34.23 -0.39 -6.20
C GLU A 116 34.23 0.69 -7.27
N THR A 117 33.12 0.87 -8.00
CA THR A 117 32.94 1.99 -8.94
C THR A 117 31.96 2.98 -8.35
N GLU A 118 32.50 4.14 -7.96
CA GLU A 118 31.77 5.33 -7.52
C GLU A 118 30.96 5.96 -8.68
N ASP A 119 30.00 5.25 -9.22
CA ASP A 119 28.94 5.90 -10.00
C ASP A 119 27.77 6.13 -9.05
N PHE A 120 27.63 7.37 -8.61
CA PHE A 120 26.43 7.90 -7.93
C PHE A 120 25.24 7.76 -8.87
N GLU A 121 24.73 6.55 -9.06
CA GLU A 121 23.38 6.37 -9.56
C GLU A 121 22.45 6.87 -8.46
N PHE A 122 21.82 8.00 -8.72
CA PHE A 122 20.74 8.53 -7.90
C PHE A 122 19.57 7.55 -8.03
N GLU A 123 19.57 6.50 -7.19
CA GLU A 123 18.43 5.62 -7.04
C GLU A 123 17.28 6.43 -6.45
N LEU A 124 16.30 6.72 -7.29
CA LEU A 124 15.07 7.44 -6.91
C LEU A 124 14.27 6.70 -5.83
N PHE A 125 14.54 5.41 -5.63
CA PHE A 125 13.89 4.56 -4.64
C PHE A 125 14.96 3.67 -3.99
N PRO A 126 15.49 4.06 -2.82
CA PRO A 126 16.34 3.15 -2.06
C PRO A 126 15.54 1.86 -1.78
N ASN A 127 16.22 0.72 -1.81
CA ASN A 127 15.66 -0.60 -1.49
C ASN A 127 15.23 -0.65 -0.01
N GLN A 128 14.22 0.14 0.34
CA GLN A 128 13.71 0.21 1.71
C GLN A 128 12.83 -0.99 2.01
N VAL A 129 13.16 -1.67 3.09
CA VAL A 129 12.32 -2.73 3.64
C VAL A 129 11.70 -2.28 4.94
N LYS A 130 10.46 -2.66 5.15
CA LYS A 130 9.75 -2.45 6.38
C LYS A 130 9.96 -3.66 7.29
N ILE A 131 10.60 -3.44 8.43
CA ILE A 131 10.86 -4.47 9.42
C ILE A 131 9.77 -4.41 10.48
N LEU A 132 9.09 -5.52 10.69
CA LEU A 132 8.11 -5.71 11.75
C LEU A 132 8.70 -6.69 12.78
N ALA A 133 8.88 -6.23 14.02
CA ALA A 133 9.37 -7.10 15.09
C ALA A 133 8.34 -7.19 16.22
N PHE A 134 8.04 -8.40 16.63
CA PHE A 134 7.07 -8.72 17.67
C PHE A 134 7.48 -9.97 18.44
N ASN A 135 6.80 -10.25 19.55
CA ASN A 135 7.03 -11.46 20.30
C ASN A 135 6.29 -12.65 19.66
N PRO A 136 6.98 -13.69 19.19
CA PRO A 136 6.34 -14.85 18.56
C PRO A 136 5.33 -15.60 19.44
N THR A 137 5.49 -15.52 20.78
CA THR A 137 4.54 -16.13 21.72
C THR A 137 3.24 -15.36 21.89
N GLN A 138 3.21 -14.11 21.40
CA GLN A 138 2.06 -13.22 21.45
C GLN A 138 1.84 -12.65 20.04
N PRO A 139 1.23 -13.41 19.12
CA PRO A 139 1.08 -12.97 17.76
C PRO A 139 0.22 -11.71 17.70
N VAL A 140 0.75 -10.66 17.08
CA VAL A 140 0.10 -9.37 16.89
C VAL A 140 -0.40 -9.18 15.46
N LEU A 141 -0.05 -10.08 14.55
CA LEU A 141 -0.41 -10.04 13.14
C LEU A 141 -1.34 -11.19 12.76
N ALA A 142 -2.42 -10.89 12.05
CA ALA A 142 -3.40 -11.82 11.51
C ALA A 142 -3.04 -12.27 10.09
N ILE A 143 -1.79 -12.66 9.85
CA ILE A 143 -1.32 -13.11 8.55
C ILE A 143 -1.12 -14.63 8.62
N PRO A 144 -1.92 -15.42 7.87
CA PRO A 144 -1.88 -16.88 7.94
C PRO A 144 -0.50 -17.47 7.62
N GLU A 145 0.22 -16.87 6.67
CA GLU A 145 1.55 -17.29 6.24
C GLU A 145 2.59 -17.11 7.34
N ILE A 146 2.48 -16.06 8.14
CA ILE A 146 3.33 -15.84 9.31
C ILE A 146 2.96 -16.83 10.40
N SER A 147 1.68 -17.02 10.67
CA SER A 147 1.20 -17.94 11.72
C SER A 147 1.67 -19.37 11.50
N GLN A 148 1.73 -19.83 10.26
CA GLN A 148 2.23 -21.18 9.91
C GLN A 148 3.74 -21.34 10.10
N GLN A 149 4.49 -20.26 10.12
CA GLN A 149 5.94 -20.26 10.19
C GLN A 149 6.48 -19.65 11.49
N ILE A 150 5.59 -19.29 12.42
CA ILE A 150 5.95 -18.57 13.65
C ILE A 150 6.96 -19.34 14.51
N ASP A 151 6.88 -20.66 14.50
CA ASP A 151 7.81 -21.52 15.24
C ASP A 151 9.25 -21.40 14.73
N ARG A 152 9.43 -21.03 13.46
CA ARG A 152 10.77 -20.81 12.86
C ARG A 152 11.41 -19.52 13.36
N LEU A 153 10.61 -18.56 13.81
CA LEU A 153 11.10 -17.29 14.38
C LEU A 153 11.65 -17.43 15.78
N ASN A 154 11.46 -18.57 16.45
CA ASN A 154 12.00 -18.80 17.79
C ASN A 154 13.53 -19.05 17.81
N GLY A 155 14.15 -19.22 16.63
CA GLY A 155 15.60 -19.37 16.50
C GLY A 155 16.34 -18.01 16.56
N PRO A 156 17.56 -17.97 17.11
CA PRO A 156 18.35 -16.73 17.12
C PRO A 156 18.70 -16.31 15.67
N GLY A 157 18.43 -15.05 15.33
CA GLY A 157 18.71 -14.50 14.01
C GLY A 157 17.75 -14.95 12.91
N ALA A 158 16.64 -15.58 13.26
CA ALA A 158 15.63 -15.98 12.30
C ALA A 158 14.77 -14.78 11.88
N VAL A 159 14.53 -14.63 10.58
CA VAL A 159 13.65 -13.64 10.01
C VAL A 159 12.75 -14.31 8.97
N LEU A 160 11.52 -13.81 8.83
CA LEU A 160 10.65 -14.12 7.70
C LEU A 160 10.75 -12.99 6.70
N TYR A 161 10.99 -13.35 5.47
CA TYR A 161 11.12 -12.40 4.37
C TYR A 161 10.03 -12.65 3.33
N ASP A 162 9.37 -11.58 2.89
CA ASP A 162 8.43 -11.64 1.78
C ASP A 162 9.21 -11.72 0.47
N ARG A 163 8.98 -12.78 -0.29
CA ARG A 163 9.69 -13.07 -1.53
C ARG A 163 9.10 -12.31 -2.73
N LEU A 164 7.92 -11.74 -2.58
CA LEU A 164 7.19 -11.06 -3.66
C LEU A 164 7.30 -9.53 -3.58
N GLY A 165 8.00 -9.02 -2.56
CA GLY A 165 8.28 -7.59 -2.40
C GLY A 165 9.40 -7.09 -3.28
#